data_cf18a97e3c4cc4eaf5d31757b1548b02
#
_entry.id   cf18a97e3c4cc4eaf5d31757b1548b02
#
_cell.length_a   1.000
_cell.length_b   1.000
_cell.length_c   1.000
_cell.angle_alpha   90.00
_cell.angle_beta   90.00
_cell.angle_gamma   90.00
#
_symmetry.space_group_name_H-M   'P 1'
#
loop_
_entity.id
_entity.type
_entity.pdbx_description
1 polymer ?
#
loop_
_entity_poly.entity_id
_entity_poly.type
_entity_poly.pdbx_seq_one_letter_code
_entity_poly.pdbx_strand_id
1 'polypeptide(L)'
;PMCGSGTIPTEAALMMTNTAPGLYRGVSGEMYPFIGTKIWNDAREEALSLIKRTEFEAYASDIDGDCVELAKKTVKNAGMDGIVKIFRRNALEITSEGRRGTIVCNPPYGERLLDIKEAEKLYAAMGKHFRTLEPWQIYIITSNENFERLYGRRADAKRKLYNGMIPCTYYQFFKKRT
;
A
#
# COMPACT_ATOMS: atom_id res chain seq x y z
N PRO A 1 6.89 0.83 -1.76
CA PRO A 1 7.69 -0.15 -2.53
C PRO A 1 7.04 -1.52 -2.54
N MET A 2 7.38 -2.34 -3.55
CA MET A 2 6.82 -3.69 -3.72
C MET A 2 5.29 -3.65 -3.77
N CYS A 3 4.76 -2.74 -4.62
CA CYS A 3 3.35 -2.41 -4.63
C CYS A 3 2.47 -3.46 -5.31
N GLY A 4 3.06 -4.39 -6.06
CA GLY A 4 2.33 -5.41 -6.81
C GLY A 4 1.26 -4.77 -7.69
N SER A 5 0.00 -5.17 -7.50
CA SER A 5 -1.15 -4.61 -8.22
C SER A 5 -1.52 -3.17 -7.87
N GLY A 6 -0.82 -2.53 -6.94
CA GLY A 6 -1.10 -1.16 -6.52
C GLY A 6 -2.28 -0.99 -5.56
N THR A 7 -2.74 -2.05 -4.91
CA THR A 7 -3.89 -1.98 -3.99
C THR A 7 -3.63 -1.03 -2.81
N ILE A 8 -2.50 -1.18 -2.11
CA ILE A 8 -2.19 -0.35 -0.93
C ILE A 8 -2.17 1.15 -1.26
N PRO A 9 -1.41 1.63 -2.28
CA PRO A 9 -1.38 3.06 -2.60
C PRO A 9 -2.72 3.57 -3.12
N THR A 10 -3.50 2.74 -3.83
CA THR A 10 -4.85 3.11 -4.31
C THR A 10 -5.80 3.34 -3.14
N GLU A 11 -5.87 2.37 -2.21
CA GLU A 11 -6.73 2.49 -1.03
C GLU A 11 -6.31 3.67 -0.14
N ALA A 12 -5.01 3.90 0.02
CA ALA A 12 -4.52 5.07 0.75
C ALA A 12 -5.00 6.38 0.10
N ALA A 13 -4.94 6.50 -1.21
CA ALA A 13 -5.40 7.68 -1.93
C ALA A 13 -6.92 7.87 -1.81
N LEU A 14 -7.71 6.80 -1.96
CA LEU A 14 -9.16 6.83 -1.76
C LEU A 14 -9.54 7.31 -0.35
N MET A 15 -8.86 6.80 0.68
CA MET A 15 -9.07 7.23 2.07
C MET A 15 -8.72 8.70 2.29
N MET A 16 -7.58 9.14 1.76
CA MET A 16 -7.11 10.52 1.96
C MET A 16 -7.96 11.57 1.24
N THR A 17 -8.56 11.18 0.12
CA THR A 17 -9.49 12.02 -0.64
C THR A 17 -10.94 11.86 -0.20
N ASN A 18 -11.23 10.96 0.73
CA ASN A 18 -12.61 10.58 1.10
C ASN A 18 -13.44 10.15 -0.13
N THR A 19 -12.82 9.43 -1.04
CA THR A 19 -13.46 8.90 -2.25
C THR A 19 -14.01 7.51 -1.96
N ALA A 20 -15.29 7.30 -2.23
CA ALA A 20 -15.94 6.01 -2.00
C ALA A 20 -15.33 4.91 -2.90
N PRO A 21 -14.96 3.75 -2.37
CA PRO A 21 -14.51 2.61 -3.16
C PRO A 21 -15.60 2.21 -4.17
N GLY A 22 -15.21 2.02 -5.42
CA GLY A 22 -16.15 1.63 -6.45
C GLY A 22 -16.97 2.77 -7.10
N LEU A 23 -16.75 4.03 -6.72
CA LEU A 23 -17.44 5.18 -7.28
C LEU A 23 -17.35 5.24 -8.82
N TYR A 24 -16.21 4.88 -9.37
CA TYR A 24 -15.93 4.91 -10.82
C TYR A 24 -16.11 3.54 -11.51
N ARG A 25 -16.76 2.59 -10.83
CA ARG A 25 -17.10 1.28 -11.40
C ARG A 25 -18.51 0.88 -11.00
N GLY A 26 -19.15 0.01 -11.78
CA GLY A 26 -20.43 -0.59 -11.39
C GLY A 26 -20.27 -1.47 -10.16
N VAL A 27 -21.30 -1.57 -9.35
CA VAL A 27 -21.39 -2.50 -8.22
C VAL A 27 -22.45 -3.55 -8.50
N SER A 28 -22.19 -4.79 -8.03
CA SER A 28 -23.10 -5.91 -8.29
C SER A 28 -24.54 -5.68 -7.79
N GLY A 29 -24.68 -4.82 -6.78
CA GLY A 29 -26.01 -4.44 -6.26
C GLY A 29 -26.92 -3.75 -7.30
N GLU A 30 -26.35 -3.08 -8.30
CA GLU A 30 -27.10 -2.43 -9.38
C GLU A 30 -27.83 -3.43 -10.28
N MET A 31 -27.43 -4.69 -10.25
CA MET A 31 -28.08 -5.76 -11.01
C MET A 31 -29.40 -6.24 -10.38
N TYR A 32 -29.72 -5.80 -9.18
CA TYR A 32 -30.97 -6.20 -8.51
C TYR A 32 -32.14 -5.27 -8.93
N PRO A 33 -33.16 -5.78 -9.67
CA PRO A 33 -34.22 -4.95 -10.23
C PRO A 33 -35.10 -4.24 -9.20
N PHE A 34 -35.14 -4.76 -7.95
CA PHE A 34 -35.93 -4.17 -6.86
C PHE A 34 -35.27 -2.94 -6.22
N ILE A 35 -33.96 -2.71 -6.52
CA ILE A 35 -33.28 -1.49 -6.11
C ILE A 35 -33.34 -0.52 -7.29
N GLY A 36 -34.20 0.47 -7.19
CA GLY A 36 -34.40 1.43 -8.27
C GLY A 36 -33.12 2.21 -8.64
N THR A 37 -32.93 2.48 -9.93
CA THR A 37 -31.75 3.21 -10.46
C THR A 37 -31.53 4.56 -9.77
N LYS A 38 -32.62 5.21 -9.35
CA LYS A 38 -32.56 6.50 -8.65
C LYS A 38 -31.73 6.41 -7.37
N ILE A 39 -31.89 5.33 -6.59
CA ILE A 39 -31.16 5.14 -5.31
C ILE A 39 -29.66 5.11 -5.56
N TRP A 40 -29.23 4.42 -6.62
CA TRP A 40 -27.80 4.34 -6.99
C TRP A 40 -27.25 5.68 -7.47
N ASN A 41 -28.04 6.45 -8.23
CA ASN A 41 -27.65 7.78 -8.70
C ASN A 41 -27.53 8.75 -7.52
N ASP A 42 -28.51 8.79 -6.63
CA ASP A 42 -28.50 9.64 -5.44
C ASP A 42 -27.27 9.31 -4.56
N ALA A 43 -26.97 8.01 -4.34
CA ALA A 43 -25.80 7.57 -3.58
C ALA A 43 -24.46 7.97 -4.25
N ARG A 44 -24.38 7.94 -5.58
CA ARG A 44 -23.20 8.40 -6.32
C ARG A 44 -23.03 9.92 -6.23
N GLU A 45 -24.09 10.66 -6.36
CA GLU A 45 -24.06 12.13 -6.23
C GLU A 45 -23.61 12.54 -4.82
N GLU A 46 -24.13 11.88 -3.78
CA GLU A 46 -23.69 12.07 -2.41
C GLU A 46 -22.20 11.76 -2.26
N ALA A 47 -21.75 10.59 -2.74
CA ALA A 47 -20.36 10.19 -2.66
C ALA A 47 -19.42 11.17 -3.38
N LEU A 48 -19.82 11.67 -4.56
CA LEU A 48 -19.06 12.70 -5.29
C LEU A 48 -18.96 14.01 -4.51
N SER A 49 -20.03 14.41 -3.83
CA SER A 49 -20.06 15.65 -3.03
C SER A 49 -19.14 15.59 -1.80
N LEU A 50 -18.83 14.39 -1.33
CA LEU A 50 -17.99 14.15 -0.15
C LEU A 50 -16.49 14.07 -0.47
N ILE A 51 -16.09 14.07 -1.74
CA ILE A 51 -14.69 14.03 -2.14
C ILE A 51 -13.96 15.29 -1.67
N LYS A 52 -12.79 15.07 -1.03
CA LYS A 52 -11.95 16.15 -0.50
C LYS A 52 -10.73 16.36 -1.38
N ARG A 53 -10.38 17.62 -1.63
CA ARG A 53 -9.06 17.99 -2.14
C ARG A 53 -8.02 17.77 -1.03
N THR A 54 -6.89 17.22 -1.37
CA THR A 54 -5.78 16.96 -0.44
C THR A 54 -4.45 17.25 -1.13
N GLU A 55 -3.46 17.65 -0.33
CA GLU A 55 -2.07 17.73 -0.76
C GLU A 55 -1.34 16.38 -0.66
N PHE A 56 -2.07 15.31 -0.33
CA PHE A 56 -1.51 13.96 -0.24
C PHE A 56 -1.01 13.48 -1.60
N GLU A 57 0.21 12.97 -1.60
CA GLU A 57 0.80 12.26 -2.73
C GLU A 57 1.23 10.86 -2.29
N ALA A 58 0.93 9.85 -3.10
CA ALA A 58 1.43 8.50 -2.92
C ALA A 58 2.44 8.14 -4.02
N TYR A 59 3.53 7.51 -3.60
CA TYR A 59 4.57 7.01 -4.50
C TYR A 59 4.63 5.51 -4.37
N ALA A 60 4.32 4.80 -5.45
CA ALA A 60 4.34 3.35 -5.50
C ALA A 60 5.45 2.86 -6.42
N SER A 61 6.10 1.76 -6.08
CA SER A 61 7.10 1.16 -6.94
C SER A 61 7.12 -0.34 -6.84
N ASP A 62 7.52 -0.97 -7.94
CA ASP A 62 7.85 -2.37 -7.99
C ASP A 62 9.08 -2.58 -8.90
N ILE A 63 9.82 -3.65 -8.67
CA ILE A 63 10.95 -4.01 -9.53
C ILE A 63 10.45 -4.71 -10.81
N ASP A 64 9.30 -5.36 -10.72
CA ASP A 64 8.65 -6.06 -11.82
C ASP A 64 7.85 -5.05 -12.68
N GLY A 65 8.16 -5.02 -13.99
CA GLY A 65 7.49 -4.15 -14.95
C GLY A 65 6.01 -4.49 -15.13
N ASP A 66 5.64 -5.77 -15.09
CA ASP A 66 4.25 -6.20 -15.23
C ASP A 66 3.41 -5.77 -14.03
N CYS A 67 3.97 -5.84 -12.84
CA CYS A 67 3.35 -5.30 -11.62
C CYS A 67 3.15 -3.78 -11.74
N VAL A 68 4.12 -3.04 -12.27
CA VAL A 68 4.01 -1.59 -12.49
C VAL A 68 2.88 -1.26 -13.46
N GLU A 69 2.76 -1.96 -14.58
CA GLU A 69 1.68 -1.73 -15.54
C GLU A 69 0.30 -2.11 -14.96
N LEU A 70 0.24 -3.19 -14.19
CA LEU A 70 -0.98 -3.57 -13.49
C LEU A 70 -1.40 -2.50 -12.46
N ALA A 71 -0.44 -2.01 -11.68
CA ALA A 71 -0.68 -0.96 -10.69
C ALA A 71 -1.17 0.34 -11.33
N LYS A 72 -0.60 0.76 -12.47
CA LYS A 72 -1.09 1.91 -13.24
C LYS A 72 -2.56 1.77 -13.66
N LYS A 73 -2.95 0.57 -14.13
CA LYS A 73 -4.34 0.28 -14.49
C LYS A 73 -5.26 0.35 -13.27
N THR A 74 -4.83 -0.24 -12.15
CA THR A 74 -5.60 -0.23 -10.90
C THR A 74 -5.86 1.19 -10.42
N VAL A 75 -4.83 2.02 -10.35
CA VAL A 75 -4.88 3.41 -9.91
C VAL A 75 -5.77 4.25 -10.84
N LYS A 76 -5.61 4.08 -12.16
CA LYS A 76 -6.44 4.77 -13.15
C LYS A 76 -7.91 4.39 -13.05
N ASN A 77 -8.21 3.10 -12.90
CA ASN A 77 -9.59 2.61 -12.74
C ASN A 77 -10.27 3.13 -11.47
N ALA A 78 -9.47 3.45 -10.45
CA ALA A 78 -9.95 4.06 -9.22
C ALA A 78 -10.03 5.60 -9.29
N GLY A 79 -9.62 6.23 -10.40
CA GLY A 79 -9.57 7.68 -10.55
C GLY A 79 -8.52 8.38 -9.70
N MET A 80 -7.46 7.65 -9.31
CA MET A 80 -6.41 8.14 -8.40
C MET A 80 -5.07 8.44 -9.10
N ASP A 81 -5.01 8.43 -10.42
CA ASP A 81 -3.80 8.63 -11.22
C ASP A 81 -3.20 10.05 -11.11
N GLY A 82 -4.00 11.03 -10.69
CA GLY A 82 -3.50 12.37 -10.33
C GLY A 82 -2.77 12.43 -8.99
N ILE A 83 -2.96 11.45 -8.11
CA ILE A 83 -2.46 11.43 -6.73
C ILE A 83 -1.38 10.37 -6.52
N VAL A 84 -1.54 9.19 -7.15
CA VAL A 84 -0.61 8.06 -7.02
C VAL A 84 0.35 8.04 -8.21
N LYS A 85 1.64 8.22 -7.92
CA LYS A 85 2.73 8.14 -8.91
C LYS A 85 3.39 6.77 -8.82
N ILE A 86 3.52 6.07 -9.97
CA ILE A 86 4.01 4.70 -10.01
C ILE A 86 5.30 4.63 -10.81
N PHE A 87 6.30 3.93 -10.25
CA PHE A 87 7.64 3.82 -10.81
C PHE A 87 8.11 2.35 -10.87
N ARG A 88 8.89 2.02 -11.87
CA ARG A 88 9.72 0.82 -11.83
C ARG A 88 10.99 1.16 -11.03
N ARG A 89 11.12 0.64 -9.82
CA ARG A 89 12.24 0.95 -8.92
C ARG A 89 12.44 -0.17 -7.90
N ASN A 90 13.70 -0.46 -7.59
CA ASN A 90 14.04 -1.30 -6.46
C ASN A 90 13.69 -0.59 -5.14
N ALA A 91 13.13 -1.32 -4.18
CA ALA A 91 12.80 -0.80 -2.86
C ALA A 91 14.03 -0.24 -2.10
N LEU A 92 15.22 -0.73 -2.41
CA LEU A 92 16.48 -0.31 -1.81
C LEU A 92 17.08 0.97 -2.45
N GLU A 93 16.39 1.57 -3.41
CA GLU A 93 16.80 2.82 -4.07
C GLU A 93 15.96 4.02 -3.65
N ILE A 94 15.06 3.84 -2.69
CA ILE A 94 14.20 4.92 -2.19
C ILE A 94 15.05 5.87 -1.35
N THR A 95 14.83 7.18 -1.54
CA THR A 95 15.47 8.24 -0.76
C THR A 95 14.42 9.11 -0.07
N SER A 96 14.73 9.63 1.10
CA SER A 96 13.82 10.50 1.85
C SER A 96 13.95 11.97 1.49
N GLU A 97 15.09 12.36 0.94
CA GLU A 97 15.44 13.77 0.65
C GLU A 97 15.17 14.72 1.84
N GLY A 98 15.26 14.20 3.05
CA GLY A 98 14.99 14.96 4.28
C GLY A 98 13.51 15.29 4.55
N ARG A 99 12.60 14.87 3.68
CA ARG A 99 11.15 15.09 3.85
C ARG A 99 10.56 14.04 4.79
N ARG A 100 9.47 14.40 5.46
CA ARG A 100 8.68 13.42 6.22
C ARG A 100 7.94 12.50 5.27
N GLY A 101 7.88 11.22 5.61
CA GLY A 101 7.19 10.22 4.81
C GLY A 101 6.79 9.00 5.62
N THR A 102 6.02 8.15 4.96
CA THR A 102 5.57 6.88 5.51
C THR A 102 5.74 5.80 4.45
N ILE A 103 6.41 4.71 4.80
CA ILE A 103 6.43 3.49 4.00
C ILE A 103 5.39 2.54 4.55
N VAL A 104 4.54 2.02 3.67
CA VAL A 104 3.67 0.87 3.93
C VAL A 104 3.96 -0.16 2.86
N CYS A 105 4.42 -1.34 3.25
CA CYS A 105 4.71 -2.38 2.25
C CYS A 105 4.38 -3.78 2.74
N ASN A 106 4.11 -4.62 1.74
CA ASN A 106 3.86 -6.04 1.87
C ASN A 106 4.91 -6.78 1.01
N PRO A 107 6.12 -7.00 1.55
CA PRO A 107 7.18 -7.67 0.80
C PRO A 107 6.86 -9.15 0.57
N PRO A 108 7.51 -9.82 -0.39
CA PRO A 108 7.32 -11.24 -0.62
C PRO A 108 7.70 -12.07 0.63
N TYR A 109 6.91 -13.12 0.91
CA TYR A 109 7.11 -13.96 2.10
C TYR A 109 8.02 -15.15 1.87
N GLY A 110 8.40 -15.41 0.62
CA GLY A 110 9.19 -16.57 0.23
C GLY A 110 8.37 -17.78 -0.21
N GLU A 111 7.03 -17.65 -0.26
CA GLU A 111 6.15 -18.78 -0.59
C GLU A 111 5.77 -18.85 -2.08
N ARG A 112 5.82 -17.73 -2.81
CA ARG A 112 5.36 -17.64 -4.21
C ARG A 112 6.32 -16.95 -5.16
N LEU A 113 6.96 -15.86 -4.74
CA LEU A 113 7.78 -15.00 -5.59
C LEU A 113 9.28 -15.21 -5.39
N LEU A 114 9.70 -15.41 -4.14
CA LEU A 114 11.08 -15.66 -3.76
C LEU A 114 11.13 -16.88 -2.87
N ASP A 115 12.23 -17.60 -2.89
CA ASP A 115 12.47 -18.61 -1.88
C ASP A 115 12.67 -17.95 -0.49
N ILE A 116 12.57 -18.72 0.55
CA ILE A 116 12.69 -18.22 1.93
C ILE A 116 14.02 -17.50 2.15
N LYS A 117 15.13 -18.03 1.61
CA LYS A 117 16.46 -17.43 1.79
C LYS A 117 16.58 -16.08 1.10
N GLU A 118 15.97 -15.92 -0.08
CA GLU A 118 15.97 -14.64 -0.81
C GLU A 118 15.11 -13.61 -0.09
N ALA A 119 13.93 -14.00 0.41
CA ALA A 119 13.10 -13.13 1.23
C ALA A 119 13.83 -12.69 2.51
N GLU A 120 14.55 -13.57 3.18
CA GLU A 120 15.36 -13.25 4.37
C GLU A 120 16.49 -12.25 4.05
N LYS A 121 17.20 -12.44 2.93
CA LYS A 121 18.21 -11.48 2.47
C LYS A 121 17.60 -10.11 2.18
N LEU A 122 16.42 -10.09 1.53
CA LEU A 122 15.68 -8.86 1.26
C LEU A 122 15.33 -8.13 2.56
N TYR A 123 14.82 -8.83 3.58
CA TYR A 123 14.48 -8.22 4.87
C TYR A 123 15.70 -7.62 5.56
N ALA A 124 16.85 -8.29 5.50
CA ALA A 124 18.09 -7.75 6.04
C ALA A 124 18.54 -6.48 5.30
N ALA A 125 18.44 -6.48 3.99
CA ALA A 125 18.77 -5.32 3.17
C ALA A 125 17.79 -4.15 3.40
N MET A 126 16.47 -4.44 3.48
CA MET A 126 15.46 -3.45 3.85
C MET A 126 15.76 -2.83 5.22
N GLY A 127 16.11 -3.63 6.22
CA GLY A 127 16.43 -3.13 7.55
C GLY A 127 17.63 -2.20 7.58
N LYS A 128 18.65 -2.45 6.77
CA LYS A 128 19.78 -1.53 6.61
C LYS A 128 19.39 -0.25 5.90
N HIS A 129 18.68 -0.36 4.79
CA HIS A 129 18.34 0.76 3.93
C HIS A 129 17.26 1.66 4.55
N PHE A 130 16.15 1.10 5.03
CA PHE A 130 15.04 1.90 5.53
C PHE A 130 15.36 2.68 6.81
N ARG A 131 16.37 2.25 7.57
CA ARG A 131 16.89 3.06 8.69
C ARG A 131 17.55 4.36 8.27
N THR A 132 18.01 4.47 7.02
CA THR A 132 18.60 5.71 6.48
C THR A 132 17.54 6.71 5.99
N LEU A 133 16.29 6.28 5.90
CA LEU A 133 15.18 7.10 5.41
C LEU A 133 14.56 7.98 6.52
N GLU A 134 15.41 8.64 7.30
CA GLU A 134 14.89 9.57 8.29
C GLU A 134 14.36 10.86 7.63
N PRO A 135 13.26 11.42 8.13
CA PRO A 135 12.49 11.06 9.31
C PRO A 135 11.19 10.26 9.00
N TRP A 136 11.30 9.13 8.35
CA TRP A 136 10.15 8.35 7.89
C TRP A 136 9.66 7.35 8.94
N GLN A 137 8.36 7.07 8.92
CA GLN A 137 7.74 5.94 9.61
C GLN A 137 7.64 4.75 8.66
N ILE A 138 7.80 3.54 9.18
CA ILE A 138 7.85 2.34 8.35
C ILE A 138 6.90 1.30 8.90
N TYR A 139 6.05 0.79 8.02
CA TYR A 139 5.04 -0.19 8.31
C TYR A 139 5.19 -1.36 7.34
N ILE A 140 5.38 -2.55 7.89
CA ILE A 140 5.62 -3.77 7.09
C ILE A 140 4.71 -4.88 7.58
N ILE A 141 4.02 -5.55 6.64
CA ILE A 141 3.26 -6.76 6.94
C ILE A 141 4.00 -7.97 6.36
N THR A 142 4.18 -9.00 7.17
CA THR A 142 4.79 -10.27 6.71
C THR A 142 4.35 -11.43 7.59
N SER A 143 4.36 -12.65 7.02
CA SER A 143 4.15 -13.90 7.74
C SER A 143 5.43 -14.45 8.40
N ASN A 144 6.60 -13.87 8.11
CA ASN A 144 7.87 -14.38 8.64
C ASN A 144 8.04 -14.03 10.12
N GLU A 145 8.04 -15.05 10.98
CA GLU A 145 8.16 -14.90 12.44
C GLU A 145 9.53 -14.36 12.87
N ASN A 146 10.59 -14.56 12.07
CA ASN A 146 11.94 -14.08 12.32
C ASN A 146 12.20 -12.66 11.79
N PHE A 147 11.15 -11.97 11.29
CA PHE A 147 11.31 -10.70 10.59
C PHE A 147 12.14 -9.67 11.39
N GLU A 148 11.84 -9.43 12.66
CA GLU A 148 12.56 -8.44 13.47
C GLU A 148 14.06 -8.73 13.58
N ARG A 149 14.42 -10.01 13.72
CA ARG A 149 15.82 -10.45 13.77
C ARG A 149 16.53 -10.19 12.44
N LEU A 150 15.87 -10.51 11.33
CA LEU A 150 16.39 -10.31 9.98
C LEU A 150 16.49 -8.82 9.62
N TYR A 151 15.45 -8.06 9.93
CA TYR A 151 15.40 -6.62 9.74
C TYR A 151 16.39 -5.84 10.61
N GLY A 152 16.84 -6.47 11.71
CA GLY A 152 17.86 -5.94 12.62
C GLY A 152 17.35 -4.82 13.54
N ARG A 153 16.04 -4.73 13.76
CA ARG A 153 15.41 -3.80 14.71
C ARG A 153 14.12 -4.42 15.25
N ARG A 154 13.86 -4.26 16.54
CA ARG A 154 12.56 -4.53 17.13
C ARG A 154 11.55 -3.45 16.72
N ALA A 155 10.35 -3.86 16.39
CA ALA A 155 9.25 -2.93 16.11
C ALA A 155 8.79 -2.21 17.38
N ASP A 156 8.38 -0.97 17.23
CA ASP A 156 7.84 -0.17 18.32
C ASP A 156 6.41 -0.63 18.69
N ALA A 157 5.65 -1.13 17.71
CA ALA A 157 4.37 -1.80 17.92
C ALA A 157 4.15 -2.92 16.89
N LYS A 158 3.31 -3.89 17.28
CA LYS A 158 2.94 -5.03 16.41
C LYS A 158 1.45 -5.30 16.48
N ARG A 159 0.87 -5.73 15.37
CA ARG A 159 -0.52 -6.16 15.30
C ARG A 159 -0.64 -7.44 14.48
N LYS A 160 -1.38 -8.43 14.99
CA LYS A 160 -1.71 -9.63 14.21
C LYS A 160 -2.77 -9.27 13.18
N LEU A 161 -2.55 -9.67 11.95
CA LEU A 161 -3.46 -9.52 10.81
C LEU A 161 -3.47 -10.83 10.02
N TYR A 162 -4.34 -10.88 9.02
CA TYR A 162 -4.38 -11.98 8.07
C TYR A 162 -4.31 -11.42 6.64
N ASN A 163 -3.52 -12.05 5.80
CA ASN A 163 -3.51 -11.84 4.36
C ASN A 163 -4.18 -13.06 3.70
N GLY A 164 -5.47 -12.95 3.45
CA GLY A 164 -6.30 -14.11 3.13
C GLY A 164 -6.32 -15.09 4.32
N MET A 165 -5.83 -16.31 4.11
CA MET A 165 -5.73 -17.36 5.15
C MET A 165 -4.37 -17.35 5.87
N ILE A 166 -3.42 -16.53 5.43
CA ILE A 166 -2.05 -16.52 5.96
C ILE A 166 -1.99 -15.60 7.18
N PRO A 167 -1.64 -16.11 8.37
CA PRO A 167 -1.42 -15.27 9.54
C PRO A 167 -0.18 -14.40 9.34
N CYS A 168 -0.32 -13.10 9.54
CA CYS A 168 0.73 -12.13 9.37
C CYS A 168 0.89 -11.26 10.60
N THR A 169 2.07 -10.66 10.74
CA THR A 169 2.31 -9.60 11.71
C THR A 169 2.56 -8.29 10.99
N TYR A 170 1.85 -7.26 11.39
CA TYR A 170 2.03 -5.89 10.95
C TYR A 170 2.99 -5.21 11.92
N TYR A 171 4.21 -4.97 11.46
CA TYR A 171 5.29 -4.35 12.21
C TYR A 171 5.28 -2.85 11.98
N GLN A 172 5.40 -2.07 13.06
CA GLN A 172 5.35 -0.62 13.04
C GLN A 172 6.65 -0.06 13.63
N PHE A 173 7.36 0.74 12.86
CA PHE A 173 8.59 1.40 13.25
C PHE A 173 8.37 2.90 13.21
N PHE A 174 8.28 3.51 14.38
CA PHE A 174 8.02 4.93 14.51
C PHE A 174 9.32 5.73 14.44
N LYS A 175 9.16 6.99 14.03
CA LYS A 175 10.22 7.97 14.16
C LYS A 175 10.54 8.16 15.64
N LYS A 176 11.82 8.16 16.01
CA LYS A 176 12.23 8.62 17.34
C LYS A 176 11.82 10.10 17.49
N ARG A 177 11.10 10.41 18.55
CA ARG A 177 10.92 11.80 18.95
C ARG A 177 12.27 12.33 19.39
N THR A 178 12.86 13.22 18.63
CA THR A 178 13.96 14.09 19.07
C THR A 178 13.37 15.17 19.97
#